data_8c1c77b468ad53da60398d8376e51d9b
#
_entry.id   8c1c77b468ad53da60398d8376e51d9b
#
_cell.length_a   1.000
_cell.length_b   1.000
_cell.length_c   1.000
_cell.angle_alpha   90.00
_cell.angle_beta   90.00
_cell.angle_gamma   90.00
#
_symmetry.space_group_name_H-M   'P 1'
#
loop_
_entity.id
_entity.type
_entity.pdbx_description
1 polymer ?
#
loop_
_entity_poly.entity_id
_entity_poly.type
_entity_poly.pdbx_seq_one_letter_code
_entity_poly.pdbx_strand_id
1 'polypeptide(L)'
;AAHFQARVTAVHDGDSVRAIDRHGQRHKIRLAYIDAPELQQAHGMAARDALRRLIDGQQVEVVVFDTDQYGREVAQIRLRGRDINLAQIEEGHAWHYVSIAKRRQDKADFAAYSRAEAGARSSRFGLWRVQSPQAPWAYRKAQRAEQVQ
;
A
#
# COMPACT_ATOMS: atom_id res chain seq x y z
N ALA A 1 -15.98 6.96 8.24
CA ALA A 1 -14.95 5.92 8.22
C ALA A 1 -14.72 5.36 9.63
N ALA A 2 -14.57 4.06 9.74
CA ALA A 2 -14.20 3.43 11.01
C ALA A 2 -12.76 3.78 11.34
N HIS A 3 -12.48 3.92 12.63
CA HIS A 3 -11.19 4.39 13.09
C HIS A 3 -10.83 3.62 14.36
N PHE A 4 -9.69 2.91 14.35
CA PHE A 4 -9.28 2.13 15.51
C PHE A 4 -7.75 2.02 15.55
N GLN A 5 -7.25 1.55 16.68
CA GLN A 5 -5.85 1.24 16.85
C GLN A 5 -5.64 -0.26 16.85
N ALA A 6 -4.53 -0.71 16.28
CA ALA A 6 -4.22 -2.13 16.20
C ALA A 6 -2.70 -2.32 16.12
N ARG A 7 -2.26 -3.51 16.55
CA ARG A 7 -0.86 -3.90 16.44
C ARG A 7 -0.69 -4.73 15.17
N VAL A 8 0.26 -4.34 14.33
CA VAL A 8 0.56 -5.07 13.12
C VAL A 8 1.23 -6.41 13.49
N THR A 9 0.63 -7.50 13.05
CA THR A 9 1.13 -8.85 13.37
C THR A 9 1.85 -9.50 12.21
N ALA A 10 1.57 -9.08 10.97
CA ALA A 10 2.24 -9.62 9.79
C ALA A 10 2.14 -8.62 8.64
N VAL A 11 3.15 -8.62 7.79
CA VAL A 11 3.17 -7.83 6.55
C VAL A 11 3.24 -8.83 5.41
N HIS A 12 2.20 -8.85 4.57
CA HIS A 12 2.11 -9.81 3.47
C HIS A 12 2.91 -9.36 2.26
N ASP A 13 2.73 -8.11 1.84
CA ASP A 13 3.46 -7.49 0.73
C ASP A 13 3.56 -5.98 0.98
N GLY A 14 3.92 -5.21 -0.03
CA GLY A 14 4.18 -3.78 0.12
C GLY A 14 2.95 -2.92 0.42
N ASP A 15 1.75 -3.49 0.39
CA ASP A 15 0.52 -2.73 0.64
C ASP A 15 -0.58 -3.53 1.36
N SER A 16 -0.25 -4.66 1.98
CA SER A 16 -1.25 -5.40 2.77
C SER A 16 -0.63 -6.01 4.01
N VAL A 17 -1.37 -5.91 5.11
CA VAL A 17 -0.92 -6.35 6.42
C VAL A 17 -2.05 -7.01 7.19
N ARG A 18 -1.69 -7.68 8.27
CA ARG A 18 -2.63 -8.17 9.27
C ARG A 18 -2.36 -7.47 10.58
N ALA A 19 -3.42 -7.23 11.34
CA ALA A 19 -3.31 -6.55 12.62
C ALA A 19 -4.33 -7.10 13.61
N ILE A 20 -4.10 -6.86 14.89
CA ILE A 20 -5.00 -7.27 15.95
C ILE A 20 -5.34 -6.03 16.79
N ASP A 21 -6.63 -5.80 17.06
CA ASP A 21 -7.05 -4.65 17.84
C ASP A 21 -7.05 -5.00 19.34
N ARG A 22 -7.38 -4.00 20.18
CA ARG A 22 -7.35 -4.17 21.64
C ARG A 22 -8.40 -5.16 22.16
N HIS A 23 -9.39 -5.49 21.34
CA HIS A 23 -10.44 -6.48 21.68
C HIS A 23 -10.09 -7.87 21.19
N GLY A 24 -8.89 -8.05 20.62
CA GLY A 24 -8.44 -9.33 20.09
C GLY A 24 -9.00 -9.68 18.73
N GLN A 25 -9.69 -8.76 18.08
CA GLN A 25 -10.20 -8.97 16.72
C GLN A 25 -9.08 -8.82 15.71
N ARG A 26 -9.07 -9.74 14.75
CA ARG A 26 -8.07 -9.77 13.68
C ARG A 26 -8.59 -9.04 12.45
N HIS A 27 -7.71 -8.27 11.83
CA HIS A 27 -8.02 -7.44 10.67
C HIS A 27 -7.06 -7.76 9.54
N LYS A 28 -7.61 -7.84 8.32
CA LYS A 28 -6.83 -7.85 7.08
C LYS A 28 -6.94 -6.47 6.48
N ILE A 29 -5.82 -5.79 6.31
CA ILE A 29 -5.81 -4.39 5.89
C ILE A 29 -5.07 -4.23 4.57
N ARG A 30 -5.74 -3.61 3.60
CA ARG A 30 -5.18 -3.19 2.33
C ARG A 30 -4.94 -1.68 2.40
N LEU A 31 -3.70 -1.27 2.23
CA LEU A 31 -3.38 0.16 2.25
C LEU A 31 -4.08 0.87 1.09
N ALA A 32 -4.88 1.87 1.41
CA ALA A 32 -5.73 2.55 0.44
C ALA A 32 -4.93 3.42 -0.52
N TYR A 33 -5.38 3.47 -1.76
CA TYR A 33 -4.95 4.43 -2.79
C TYR A 33 -3.52 4.27 -3.27
N ILE A 34 -2.85 3.20 -2.88
CA ILE A 34 -1.54 2.82 -3.39
C ILE A 34 -1.61 1.41 -3.97
N ASP A 35 -0.63 1.05 -4.80
CA ASP A 35 -0.53 -0.30 -5.34
C ASP A 35 0.95 -0.66 -5.40
N ALA A 36 1.34 -1.64 -4.59
CA ALA A 36 2.72 -2.11 -4.52
C ALA A 36 2.91 -3.32 -5.43
N PRO A 37 4.13 -3.56 -5.91
CA PRO A 37 4.40 -4.76 -6.70
C PRO A 37 4.00 -6.04 -5.95
N GLU A 38 3.48 -7.02 -6.68
CA GLU A 38 3.15 -8.33 -6.15
C GLU A 38 4.45 -9.02 -5.67
N LEU A 39 4.34 -9.97 -4.74
CA LEU A 39 5.54 -10.60 -4.17
C LEU A 39 6.46 -11.20 -5.23
N GLN A 40 5.89 -11.84 -6.26
CA GLN A 40 6.67 -12.45 -7.33
C GLN A 40 7.08 -11.46 -8.42
N GLN A 41 6.57 -10.25 -8.37
CA GLN A 41 6.93 -9.21 -9.31
C GLN A 41 8.26 -8.58 -8.89
N ALA A 42 8.99 -8.03 -9.85
CA ALA A 42 10.21 -7.28 -9.56
C ALA A 42 9.92 -6.21 -8.51
N HIS A 43 10.81 -6.08 -7.52
CA HIS A 43 10.71 -5.17 -6.38
C HIS A 43 9.63 -5.56 -5.33
N GLY A 44 8.90 -6.64 -5.55
CA GLY A 44 7.82 -7.05 -4.63
C GLY A 44 8.30 -7.33 -3.22
N MET A 45 9.37 -8.13 -3.09
CA MET A 45 9.92 -8.44 -1.77
C MET A 45 10.57 -7.24 -1.11
N ALA A 46 11.21 -6.37 -1.88
CA ALA A 46 11.79 -5.14 -1.35
C ALA A 46 10.72 -4.19 -0.81
N ALA A 47 9.59 -4.08 -1.51
CA ALA A 47 8.46 -3.27 -1.04
C ALA A 47 7.86 -3.82 0.26
N ARG A 48 7.72 -5.16 0.36
CA ARG A 48 7.27 -5.83 1.58
C ARG A 48 8.23 -5.54 2.74
N ASP A 49 9.52 -5.71 2.49
CA ASP A 49 10.53 -5.53 3.54
C ASP A 49 10.60 -4.07 4.02
N ALA A 50 10.39 -3.13 3.10
CA ALA A 50 10.30 -1.72 3.47
C ALA A 50 9.12 -1.46 4.42
N LEU A 51 7.96 -2.02 4.10
CA LEU A 51 6.78 -1.87 4.97
C LEU A 51 7.00 -2.55 6.31
N ARG A 52 7.63 -3.73 6.33
CA ARG A 52 8.00 -4.41 7.58
C ARG A 52 8.85 -3.51 8.47
N ARG A 53 9.85 -2.87 7.91
CA ARG A 53 10.74 -1.98 8.68
C ARG A 53 9.97 -0.81 9.29
N LEU A 54 8.94 -0.34 8.60
CA LEU A 54 8.16 0.79 9.09
C LEU A 54 7.20 0.41 10.21
N ILE A 55 6.46 -0.69 10.06
CA ILE A 55 5.29 -0.92 10.93
C ILE A 55 5.17 -2.32 11.54
N ASP A 56 6.03 -3.28 11.21
CA ASP A 56 5.87 -4.63 11.76
C ASP A 56 5.99 -4.60 13.29
N GLY A 57 5.01 -5.20 13.97
CA GLY A 57 4.97 -5.20 15.43
C GLY A 57 4.57 -3.90 16.09
N GLN A 58 4.29 -2.85 15.30
CA GLN A 58 3.98 -1.52 15.83
C GLN A 58 2.48 -1.36 16.08
N GLN A 59 2.17 -0.53 17.06
CA GLN A 59 0.80 -0.07 17.31
C GLN A 59 0.52 1.08 16.35
N VAL A 60 -0.46 0.90 15.47
CA VAL A 60 -0.79 1.87 14.44
C VAL A 60 -2.24 2.33 14.55
N GLU A 61 -2.51 3.48 13.98
CA GLU A 61 -3.86 4.01 13.81
C GLU A 61 -4.36 3.59 12.42
N VAL A 62 -5.56 3.02 12.37
CA VAL A 62 -6.17 2.54 11.12
C VAL A 62 -7.43 3.35 10.85
N VAL A 63 -7.48 4.01 9.69
CA VAL A 63 -8.65 4.77 9.24
C VAL A 63 -9.24 4.03 8.05
N VAL A 64 -10.37 3.36 8.26
CA VAL A 64 -10.99 2.50 7.25
C VAL A 64 -11.92 3.31 6.37
N PHE A 65 -11.75 3.21 5.06
CA PHE A 65 -12.61 3.88 4.07
C PHE A 65 -13.61 2.93 3.43
N ASP A 66 -13.27 1.64 3.33
CA ASP A 66 -14.08 0.67 2.59
C ASP A 66 -13.68 -0.75 3.00
N THR A 67 -14.48 -1.73 2.58
CA THR A 67 -14.14 -3.15 2.67
C THR A 67 -14.20 -3.72 1.25
N ASP A 68 -13.15 -4.41 0.83
CA ASP A 68 -13.11 -4.93 -0.54
C ASP A 68 -13.79 -6.31 -0.66
N GLN A 69 -13.84 -6.82 -1.89
CA GLN A 69 -14.52 -8.08 -2.18
C GLN A 69 -13.84 -9.29 -1.53
N TYR A 70 -12.60 -9.12 -1.04
CA TYR A 70 -11.85 -10.19 -0.38
C TYR A 70 -11.92 -10.10 1.15
N GLY A 71 -12.75 -9.20 1.66
CA GLY A 71 -12.91 -9.01 3.10
C GLY A 71 -11.80 -8.20 3.76
N ARG A 72 -10.95 -7.52 2.97
CA ARG A 72 -9.91 -6.65 3.53
C ARG A 72 -10.47 -5.26 3.76
N GLU A 73 -10.07 -4.67 4.87
CA GLU A 73 -10.39 -3.28 5.15
C GLU A 73 -9.42 -2.39 4.36
N VAL A 74 -9.96 -1.53 3.52
CA VAL A 74 -9.16 -0.59 2.71
C VAL A 74 -8.98 0.66 3.54
N ALA A 75 -7.74 0.93 3.95
CA ALA A 75 -7.49 1.89 5.02
C ALA A 75 -6.21 2.69 4.84
N GLN A 76 -6.16 3.82 5.53
CA GLN A 76 -4.93 4.57 5.74
C GLN A 76 -4.34 4.12 7.08
N ILE A 77 -3.07 3.82 7.09
CA ILE A 77 -2.34 3.48 8.32
C ILE A 77 -1.47 4.67 8.70
N ARG A 78 -1.56 5.08 9.96
CA ARG A 78 -0.74 6.16 10.49
C ARG A 78 0.06 5.64 11.68
N LEU A 79 1.32 6.03 11.73
CA LEU A 79 2.20 5.73 12.86
C LEU A 79 2.83 7.03 13.34
N ARG A 80 2.53 7.43 14.57
CA ARG A 80 3.01 8.69 15.16
C ARG A 80 2.76 9.87 14.24
N GLY A 81 1.53 9.91 13.68
CA GLY A 81 1.12 10.99 12.79
C GLY A 81 1.61 10.91 11.36
N ARG A 82 2.45 9.92 11.03
CA ARG A 82 2.94 9.75 9.67
C ARG A 82 2.02 8.84 8.87
N ASP A 83 1.66 9.26 7.67
CA ASP A 83 0.90 8.47 6.72
C ASP A 83 1.80 7.41 6.09
N ILE A 84 1.60 6.15 6.46
CA ILE A 84 2.44 5.04 6.00
C ILE A 84 2.17 4.70 4.55
N ASN A 85 0.92 4.84 4.10
CA ASN A 85 0.59 4.66 2.68
C ASN A 85 1.43 5.63 1.82
N LEU A 86 1.47 6.88 2.22
CA LEU A 86 2.27 7.91 1.56
C LEU A 86 3.76 7.57 1.61
N ALA A 87 4.24 7.07 2.74
CA ALA A 87 5.65 6.70 2.90
C ALA A 87 6.09 5.67 1.86
N GLN A 88 5.24 4.68 1.57
CA GLN A 88 5.55 3.67 0.56
C GLN A 88 5.71 4.28 -0.82
N ILE A 89 4.93 5.30 -1.16
CA ILE A 89 5.10 6.03 -2.43
C ILE A 89 6.36 6.88 -2.40
N GLU A 90 6.57 7.64 -1.33
CA GLU A 90 7.73 8.53 -1.20
C GLU A 90 9.05 7.82 -1.37
N GLU A 91 9.14 6.58 -0.88
CA GLU A 91 10.37 5.80 -0.89
C GLU A 91 10.49 4.90 -2.12
N GLY A 92 9.52 4.98 -3.03
CA GLY A 92 9.59 4.24 -4.30
C GLY A 92 9.20 2.77 -4.20
N HIS A 93 8.30 2.43 -3.27
CA HIS A 93 7.88 1.04 -3.07
C HIS A 93 6.44 0.77 -3.52
N ALA A 94 5.72 1.81 -3.93
CA ALA A 94 4.35 1.65 -4.41
C ALA A 94 4.01 2.76 -5.41
N TRP A 95 3.04 2.47 -6.25
CA TRP A 95 2.44 3.43 -7.17
C TRP A 95 1.27 4.12 -6.49
N HIS A 96 1.01 5.37 -6.84
CA HIS A 96 -0.27 6.02 -6.54
C HIS A 96 -1.33 5.35 -7.43
N TYR A 97 -2.34 4.73 -6.83
CA TYR A 97 -3.36 3.97 -7.58
C TYR A 97 -4.43 4.93 -8.10
N VAL A 98 -4.07 5.72 -9.10
CA VAL A 98 -4.86 6.86 -9.58
C VAL A 98 -6.24 6.45 -10.08
N SER A 99 -6.37 5.31 -10.76
CA SER A 99 -7.65 4.88 -11.30
C SER A 99 -8.73 4.71 -10.22
N ILE A 100 -8.32 4.34 -9.01
CA ILE A 100 -9.22 4.22 -7.85
C ILE A 100 -9.26 5.54 -7.08
N ALA A 101 -8.08 6.11 -6.81
CA ALA A 101 -7.92 7.27 -5.94
C ALA A 101 -8.64 8.52 -6.47
N LYS A 102 -8.66 8.72 -7.79
CA LYS A 102 -9.25 9.94 -8.39
C LYS A 102 -10.72 10.13 -8.06
N ARG A 103 -11.42 9.05 -7.69
CA ARG A 103 -12.85 9.13 -7.38
C ARG A 103 -13.14 9.20 -5.88
N ARG A 104 -12.20 8.75 -5.04
CA ARG A 104 -12.50 8.47 -3.63
C ARG A 104 -11.55 9.13 -2.65
N GLN A 105 -10.32 9.38 -3.06
CA GLN A 105 -9.32 9.93 -2.16
C GLN A 105 -9.59 11.40 -1.91
N ASP A 106 -9.43 11.84 -0.66
CA ASP A 106 -9.43 13.25 -0.30
C ASP A 106 -8.50 14.04 -1.24
N LYS A 107 -8.94 15.21 -1.70
CA LYS A 107 -8.21 15.97 -2.71
C LYS A 107 -6.81 16.38 -2.27
N ALA A 108 -6.65 16.75 -1.00
CA ALA A 108 -5.34 17.13 -0.47
C ALA A 108 -4.41 15.93 -0.43
N ASP A 109 -4.91 14.77 -0.02
CA ASP A 109 -4.14 13.52 0.00
C ASP A 109 -3.81 13.08 -1.42
N PHE A 110 -4.75 13.18 -2.35
CA PHE A 110 -4.49 12.85 -3.75
C PHE A 110 -3.32 13.66 -4.28
N ALA A 111 -3.33 14.97 -4.03
CA ALA A 111 -2.24 15.85 -4.47
C ALA A 111 -0.91 15.48 -3.82
N ALA A 112 -0.93 15.17 -2.53
CA ALA A 112 0.28 14.77 -1.81
C ALA A 112 0.86 13.46 -2.35
N TYR A 113 0.00 12.46 -2.60
CA TYR A 113 0.42 11.18 -3.16
C TYR A 113 0.97 11.33 -4.57
N SER A 114 0.34 12.19 -5.39
CA SER A 114 0.81 12.48 -6.75
C SER A 114 2.19 13.13 -6.74
N ARG A 115 2.41 14.10 -5.85
CA ARG A 115 3.72 14.76 -5.72
C ARG A 115 4.78 13.79 -5.22
N ALA A 116 4.42 12.92 -4.27
CA ALA A 116 5.34 11.92 -3.74
C ALA A 116 5.81 10.95 -4.83
N GLU A 117 4.88 10.49 -5.67
CA GLU A 117 5.24 9.60 -6.78
C GLU A 117 6.15 10.31 -7.78
N ALA A 118 5.82 11.54 -8.15
CA ALA A 118 6.65 12.32 -9.07
C ALA A 118 8.07 12.49 -8.50
N GLY A 119 8.19 12.77 -7.21
CA GLY A 119 9.48 12.91 -6.55
C GLY A 119 10.27 11.61 -6.52
N ALA A 120 9.62 10.49 -6.19
CA ALA A 120 10.29 9.19 -6.18
C ALA A 120 10.76 8.79 -7.57
N ARG A 121 9.96 9.05 -8.61
CA ARG A 121 10.36 8.80 -10.01
C ARG A 121 11.57 9.64 -10.40
N SER A 122 11.54 10.94 -10.12
CA SER A 122 12.65 11.84 -10.44
C SER A 122 13.93 11.45 -9.75
N SER A 123 13.84 11.02 -8.50
CA SER A 123 14.99 10.61 -7.68
C SER A 123 15.41 9.16 -7.94
N ARG A 124 14.65 8.43 -8.72
CA ARG A 124 14.89 7.01 -9.05
C ARG A 124 14.99 6.15 -7.78
N PHE A 125 14.07 6.37 -6.86
CA PHE A 125 14.00 5.57 -5.64
C PHE A 125 13.32 4.23 -5.90
N GLY A 126 13.80 3.19 -5.24
CA GLY A 126 13.15 1.88 -5.21
C GLY A 126 12.85 1.32 -6.59
N LEU A 127 11.58 1.07 -6.86
CA LEU A 127 11.13 0.47 -8.13
C LEU A 127 11.44 1.37 -9.35
N TRP A 128 11.65 2.68 -9.12
CA TRP A 128 11.93 3.63 -10.20
C TRP A 128 13.38 3.62 -10.67
N ARG A 129 14.22 2.76 -10.09
CA ARG A 129 15.60 2.59 -10.55
C ARG A 129 15.70 1.98 -11.93
N VAL A 130 14.71 1.15 -12.30
CA VAL A 130 14.65 0.58 -13.64
C VAL A 130 13.92 1.54 -14.56
N GLN A 131 14.20 1.47 -15.87
CA GLN A 131 13.73 2.46 -16.83
C GLN A 131 12.22 2.43 -17.03
N SER A 132 11.62 1.24 -17.08
CA SER A 132 10.19 1.09 -17.36
C SER A 132 9.60 0.03 -16.44
N PRO A 133 9.43 0.34 -15.16
CA PRO A 133 8.86 -0.65 -14.25
C PRO A 133 7.42 -0.95 -14.64
N GLN A 134 7.04 -2.23 -14.54
CA GLN A 134 5.68 -2.65 -14.81
C GLN A 134 4.79 -2.31 -13.63
N ALA A 135 3.66 -1.66 -13.89
CA ALA A 135 2.69 -1.35 -12.83
C ALA A 135 2.08 -2.65 -12.28
N PRO A 136 1.76 -2.68 -10.97
CA PRO A 136 1.20 -3.90 -10.37
C PRO A 136 -0.10 -4.36 -11.04
N TRP A 137 -0.96 -3.42 -11.41
CA TRP A 137 -2.23 -3.76 -12.07
C TRP A 137 -1.99 -4.39 -13.45
N ALA A 138 -0.96 -3.94 -14.17
CA ALA A 138 -0.58 -4.53 -15.47
C ALA A 138 0.01 -5.93 -15.26
N TYR A 139 0.83 -6.11 -14.23
CA TYR A 139 1.38 -7.42 -13.88
C TYR A 139 0.26 -8.42 -13.57
N ARG A 140 -0.72 -8.02 -12.73
CA ARG A 140 -1.86 -8.90 -12.41
C ARG A 140 -2.69 -9.25 -13.64
N LYS A 141 -2.89 -8.27 -14.53
CA LYS A 141 -3.62 -8.50 -15.77
C LYS A 141 -2.90 -9.53 -16.66
N ALA A 142 -1.59 -9.41 -16.78
CA ALA A 142 -0.77 -10.36 -17.56
C ALA A 142 -0.81 -11.75 -16.94
N GLN A 143 -0.76 -11.87 -15.61
CA GLN A 143 -0.85 -13.15 -14.91
C GLN A 143 -2.20 -13.83 -15.17
N ARG A 144 -3.29 -13.07 -15.14
CA ARG A 144 -4.62 -13.63 -15.43
C ARG A 144 -4.72 -14.11 -16.86
N ALA A 145 -4.14 -13.39 -17.81
CA ALA A 145 -4.13 -13.79 -19.21
C ALA A 145 -3.39 -15.12 -19.43
N GLU A 146 -2.25 -15.31 -18.74
CA GLU A 146 -1.51 -16.57 -18.77
C GLU A 146 -2.32 -17.74 -18.22
N GLN A 147 -3.10 -17.51 -17.17
CA GLN A 147 -3.89 -18.56 -16.53
C GLN A 147 -5.05 -19.04 -17.41
N VAL A 148 -5.50 -18.23 -18.36
CA VAL A 148 -6.62 -18.57 -19.26
C VAL A 148 -6.15 -19.47 -20.41
N GLN A 149 -4.87 -19.46 -20.69
CA GLN A 149 -4.29 -20.35 -21.72
C GLN A 149 -4.12 -21.78 -21.16
#